data_84cb68905ec9815843ce98c52b14eddc
#
_entry.id   84cb68905ec9815843ce98c52b14eddc
#
_cell.length_a   1.000
_cell.length_b   1.000
_cell.length_c   1.000
_cell.angle_alpha   90.00
_cell.angle_beta   90.00
_cell.angle_gamma   90.00
#
_symmetry.space_group_name_H-M   'P 1'
#
loop_
_entity.id
_entity.type
_entity.pdbx_description
1 polymer ?
#
loop_
_entity_poly.entity_id
_entity_poly.type
_entity_poly.pdbx_seq_one_letter_code
_entity_poly.pdbx_strand_id
1 'polypeptide(L)'
;MVLDKIQRPNDVKELKEQELPILAGEIRQFIIDKVSDNGGHLASNLGVVELTIALHRCLNFPQDKLIWDVGHQSYTHKILTGRKNGFDSLRKYHGMSGFPKRDESNCDAFDTGHSSTSLSAGLGMVCARELKKEKYKVVSVIGDGSLTGGLAFEALNNAASLKSNYIMILNDNHMSISENVGGLSHYLAGVRTAKGYTNFKKNVKASLSKMNAIGEELERNIRRAKSMLKQVFIPGMFFEDMGITYLGPIDGHNIEALTEVIEDAKQVEGAVLIHVITEKGKGYEPAQLHPESYHGVGPFIKKNGMAKKPKEEATYTDIFAKTICELAQTHEKLVTITAAMMDGCGLKGFAKRFPDRFFDVGIAEEHAVTFACGLAAGGFHPFFAVYSSFLQRGYDQILHDMCMQNLPVTLMLDRAGLVGNDGETHQGVFDLSYLTMIPNMTVFAPKNRYEFQDAIAFAADFEAPMAIRYPKTDAVRVLKEYREPIKLGKSEWIRRGSRVALLAIGTMVETAMEVEELLAKDGIDATVVNLRFAKPLDYEMLDEVLDYHSLIVTMEENVLSGGVGEHICRYVEMHSTGVRVIACGIPDKFIHQGSIKELLEETGLDAQSIYQKISTML
;
A
#
# COMPACT_ATOMS: atom_id res chain seq x y z
N MET A 1 31.52 11.84 -13.96
CA MET A 1 30.27 12.52 -13.52
C MET A 1 30.37 12.86 -12.03
N VAL A 2 29.62 13.85 -11.55
CA VAL A 2 29.58 14.17 -10.12
C VAL A 2 29.03 12.99 -9.31
N LEU A 3 28.01 12.30 -9.86
CA LEU A 3 27.42 11.08 -9.29
C LEU A 3 28.46 9.97 -9.03
N ASP A 4 29.54 9.90 -9.81
CA ASP A 4 30.57 8.87 -9.61
C ASP A 4 31.43 9.12 -8.36
N LYS A 5 31.37 10.32 -7.79
CA LYS A 5 32.02 10.65 -6.51
C LYS A 5 31.28 10.09 -5.30
N ILE A 6 30.02 9.67 -5.49
CA ILE A 6 29.16 9.11 -4.45
C ILE A 6 29.32 7.58 -4.43
N GLN A 7 30.09 7.06 -3.49
CA GLN A 7 30.37 5.62 -3.32
C GLN A 7 29.90 5.08 -1.96
N ARG A 8 29.75 5.96 -0.96
CA ARG A 8 29.39 5.58 0.41
C ARG A 8 28.55 6.68 1.08
N PRO A 9 27.89 6.37 2.22
CA PRO A 9 27.16 7.38 2.99
C PRO A 9 28.05 8.58 3.32
N ASN A 10 27.45 9.76 3.29
CA ASN A 10 28.05 11.07 3.58
C ASN A 10 29.03 11.66 2.53
N ASP A 11 29.33 10.95 1.43
CA ASP A 11 30.20 11.50 0.37
C ASP A 11 29.64 12.80 -0.24
N VAL A 12 28.29 12.97 -0.23
CA VAL A 12 27.66 14.20 -0.73
C VAL A 12 28.10 15.46 0.04
N LYS A 13 28.63 15.32 1.26
CA LYS A 13 29.12 16.43 2.08
C LYS A 13 30.43 17.00 1.58
N GLU A 14 31.22 16.19 0.87
CA GLU A 14 32.49 16.58 0.27
C GLU A 14 32.33 17.39 -1.04
N LEU A 15 31.11 17.43 -1.60
CA LEU A 15 30.83 18.13 -2.83
C LEU A 15 30.72 19.65 -2.60
N LYS A 16 31.22 20.42 -3.58
CA LYS A 16 31.04 21.86 -3.60
C LYS A 16 29.60 22.23 -3.93
N GLU A 17 29.15 23.37 -3.46
CA GLU A 17 27.77 23.84 -3.71
C GLU A 17 27.40 23.87 -5.21
N GLN A 18 28.35 24.27 -6.06
CA GLN A 18 28.17 24.31 -7.52
C GLN A 18 27.97 22.92 -8.15
N GLU A 19 28.38 21.84 -7.49
CA GLU A 19 28.24 20.46 -7.96
C GLU A 19 26.87 19.87 -7.62
N LEU A 20 26.15 20.42 -6.65
CA LEU A 20 24.88 19.86 -6.17
C LEU A 20 23.76 19.89 -7.22
N PRO A 21 23.55 20.98 -7.98
CA PRO A 21 22.57 20.98 -9.08
C PRO A 21 22.92 19.98 -10.19
N ILE A 22 24.23 19.80 -10.46
CA ILE A 22 24.72 18.81 -11.43
C ILE A 22 24.42 17.41 -10.94
N LEU A 23 24.70 17.11 -9.67
CA LEU A 23 24.37 15.83 -9.04
C LEU A 23 22.87 15.55 -9.12
N ALA A 24 22.01 16.53 -8.83
CA ALA A 24 20.56 16.37 -8.91
C ALA A 24 20.10 15.98 -10.33
N GLY A 25 20.66 16.63 -11.36
CA GLY A 25 20.41 16.29 -12.76
C GLY A 25 20.86 14.86 -13.12
N GLU A 26 22.07 14.47 -12.70
CA GLU A 26 22.62 13.14 -12.96
C GLU A 26 21.84 12.03 -12.22
N ILE A 27 21.40 12.25 -10.98
CA ILE A 27 20.53 11.32 -10.23
C ILE A 27 19.19 11.15 -10.93
N ARG A 28 18.54 12.23 -11.39
CA ARG A 28 17.28 12.14 -12.14
C ARG A 28 17.42 11.30 -13.38
N GLN A 29 18.44 11.58 -14.20
CA GLN A 29 18.68 10.81 -15.41
C GLN A 29 18.92 9.33 -15.10
N PHE A 30 19.73 9.04 -14.09
CA PHE A 30 20.00 7.68 -13.63
C PHE A 30 18.70 6.95 -13.22
N ILE A 31 17.83 7.59 -12.41
CA ILE A 31 16.55 7.01 -12.00
C ILE A 31 15.65 6.76 -13.20
N ILE A 32 15.52 7.72 -14.13
CA ILE A 32 14.74 7.56 -15.36
C ILE A 32 15.25 6.36 -16.17
N ASP A 33 16.55 6.23 -16.35
CA ASP A 33 17.16 5.13 -17.10
C ASP A 33 16.85 3.78 -16.46
N LYS A 34 17.09 3.64 -15.15
CA LYS A 34 16.89 2.37 -14.44
C LYS A 34 15.41 1.97 -14.32
N VAL A 35 14.54 2.93 -14.02
CA VAL A 35 13.09 2.66 -13.91
C VAL A 35 12.48 2.39 -15.28
N SER A 36 12.98 3.02 -16.37
CA SER A 36 12.51 2.71 -17.72
C SER A 36 12.80 1.26 -18.13
N ASP A 37 13.85 0.64 -17.57
CA ASP A 37 14.23 -0.73 -17.85
C ASP A 37 13.57 -1.76 -16.93
N ASN A 38 13.49 -1.45 -15.64
CA ASN A 38 13.05 -2.40 -14.61
C ASN A 38 11.60 -2.17 -14.14
N GLY A 39 11.01 -1.00 -14.45
CA GLY A 39 9.84 -0.51 -13.75
C GLY A 39 10.20 0.03 -12.35
N GLY A 40 9.24 0.68 -11.69
CA GLY A 40 9.42 1.23 -10.35
C GLY A 40 8.59 2.47 -10.07
N HIS A 41 8.90 3.16 -8.96
CA HIS A 41 8.24 4.38 -8.55
C HIS A 41 8.98 5.59 -9.13
N LEU A 42 8.52 6.14 -10.26
CA LEU A 42 9.25 7.19 -10.97
C LEU A 42 8.91 8.59 -10.47
N ALA A 43 7.64 8.99 -10.59
CA ALA A 43 7.22 10.38 -10.39
C ALA A 43 7.54 10.88 -8.95
N SER A 44 7.32 10.05 -7.95
CA SER A 44 7.58 10.38 -6.54
C SER A 44 9.09 10.57 -6.26
N ASN A 45 9.94 9.74 -6.86
CA ASN A 45 11.40 9.85 -6.71
C ASN A 45 11.96 11.10 -7.39
N LEU A 46 11.49 11.44 -8.58
CA LEU A 46 11.94 12.63 -9.31
C LEU A 46 11.58 13.93 -8.57
N GLY A 47 10.50 13.93 -7.80
CA GLY A 47 10.04 15.08 -7.04
C GLY A 47 10.87 15.40 -5.80
N VAL A 48 11.63 14.46 -5.25
CA VAL A 48 12.33 14.63 -3.96
C VAL A 48 13.86 14.55 -4.06
N VAL A 49 14.43 14.69 -5.25
CA VAL A 49 15.90 14.59 -5.45
C VAL A 49 16.63 15.65 -4.65
N GLU A 50 16.29 16.93 -4.79
CA GLU A 50 16.92 18.04 -4.08
C GLU A 50 16.68 17.97 -2.58
N LEU A 51 15.47 17.64 -2.14
CA LEU A 51 15.15 17.43 -0.73
C LEU A 51 16.03 16.34 -0.12
N THR A 52 16.21 15.22 -0.83
CA THR A 52 17.06 14.12 -0.36
C THR A 52 18.53 14.52 -0.29
N ILE A 53 19.05 15.26 -1.28
CA ILE A 53 20.40 15.80 -1.27
C ILE A 53 20.60 16.72 -0.06
N ALA A 54 19.68 17.65 0.21
CA ALA A 54 19.74 18.56 1.35
C ALA A 54 19.74 17.80 2.68
N LEU A 55 18.88 16.78 2.82
CA LEU A 55 18.87 15.90 4.00
C LEU A 55 20.22 15.21 4.22
N HIS A 56 20.82 14.66 3.16
CA HIS A 56 22.10 13.99 3.25
C HIS A 56 23.28 14.95 3.52
N ARG A 57 23.13 16.22 3.18
CA ARG A 57 24.10 17.24 3.59
C ARG A 57 24.03 17.58 5.08
N CYS A 58 22.82 17.58 5.64
CA CYS A 58 22.56 17.97 7.03
C CYS A 58 22.68 16.82 8.05
N LEU A 59 22.42 15.57 7.63
CA LEU A 59 22.40 14.39 8.50
C LEU A 59 23.69 13.56 8.39
N ASN A 60 24.04 12.85 9.48
CA ASN A 60 25.19 11.95 9.54
C ASN A 60 24.71 10.50 9.55
N PHE A 61 24.86 9.81 8.43
CA PHE A 61 24.47 8.40 8.30
C PHE A 61 25.61 7.47 8.73
N PRO A 62 25.30 6.36 9.42
CA PRO A 62 23.98 5.83 9.83
C PRO A 62 23.51 6.30 11.21
N GLN A 63 24.18 7.27 11.85
CA GLN A 63 23.85 7.71 13.22
C GLN A 63 22.50 8.39 13.29
N ASP A 64 22.30 9.44 12.47
CA ASP A 64 21.00 10.11 12.35
C ASP A 64 19.98 9.21 11.67
N LYS A 65 18.71 9.34 12.03
CA LYS A 65 17.63 8.48 11.56
C LYS A 65 16.72 9.23 10.60
N LEU A 66 16.63 8.73 9.38
CA LEU A 66 15.72 9.23 8.35
C LEU A 66 14.67 8.15 8.06
N ILE A 67 13.39 8.50 8.27
CA ILE A 67 12.25 7.62 8.03
C ILE A 67 11.42 8.17 6.89
N TRP A 68 11.23 7.37 5.84
CA TRP A 68 10.41 7.71 4.71
C TRP A 68 9.01 7.15 4.90
N ASP A 69 7.97 7.98 4.84
CA ASP A 69 6.59 7.51 4.82
C ASP A 69 6.31 6.79 3.49
N VAL A 70 5.65 5.63 3.51
CA VAL A 70 5.56 4.69 2.39
C VAL A 70 6.94 4.19 1.94
N GLY A 71 7.89 5.07 1.68
CA GLY A 71 9.25 4.74 1.27
C GLY A 71 9.48 4.57 -0.23
N HIS A 72 8.42 4.67 -1.05
CA HIS A 72 8.51 4.53 -2.51
C HIS A 72 9.32 5.66 -3.19
N GLN A 73 9.61 6.76 -2.49
CA GLN A 73 10.42 7.91 -2.93
C GLN A 73 11.88 7.86 -2.44
N SER A 74 12.38 6.69 -2.00
CA SER A 74 13.69 6.55 -1.36
C SER A 74 14.86 6.25 -2.31
N TYR A 75 14.67 6.27 -3.63
CA TYR A 75 15.73 5.86 -4.59
C TYR A 75 16.96 6.77 -4.51
N THR A 76 16.78 8.09 -4.39
CA THR A 76 17.88 9.02 -4.19
C THR A 76 18.64 8.73 -2.88
N HIS A 77 17.94 8.36 -1.80
CA HIS A 77 18.54 7.93 -0.54
C HIS A 77 19.40 6.67 -0.74
N LYS A 78 18.88 5.66 -1.46
CA LYS A 78 19.65 4.45 -1.80
C LYS A 78 20.92 4.78 -2.60
N ILE A 79 20.83 5.68 -3.58
CA ILE A 79 21.97 6.14 -4.38
C ILE A 79 23.02 6.83 -3.49
N LEU A 80 22.59 7.79 -2.65
CA LEU A 80 23.48 8.57 -1.78
C LEU A 80 24.08 7.77 -0.62
N THR A 81 23.56 6.57 -0.35
CA THR A 81 24.12 5.61 0.61
C THR A 81 24.98 4.52 -0.04
N GLY A 82 25.40 4.72 -1.31
CA GLY A 82 26.37 3.85 -2.01
C GLY A 82 25.76 2.65 -2.72
N ARG A 83 24.42 2.55 -2.84
CA ARG A 83 23.72 1.40 -3.44
C ARG A 83 23.40 1.59 -4.94
N LYS A 84 24.04 2.55 -5.62
CA LYS A 84 23.82 2.82 -7.06
C LYS A 84 23.86 1.55 -7.93
N ASN A 85 24.79 0.65 -7.68
CA ASN A 85 24.99 -0.56 -8.46
C ASN A 85 23.87 -1.59 -8.28
N GLY A 86 23.09 -1.55 -7.20
CA GLY A 86 21.95 -2.43 -6.96
C GLY A 86 20.74 -2.15 -7.85
N PHE A 87 20.71 -1.00 -8.53
CA PHE A 87 19.56 -0.61 -9.36
C PHE A 87 19.35 -1.50 -10.60
N ASP A 88 20.33 -2.29 -11.04
CA ASP A 88 20.16 -3.27 -12.11
C ASP A 88 19.21 -4.41 -11.72
N SER A 89 19.12 -4.68 -10.42
CA SER A 89 18.23 -5.69 -9.84
C SER A 89 17.05 -5.08 -9.06
N LEU A 90 16.78 -3.80 -9.23
CA LEU A 90 15.68 -3.11 -8.53
C LEU A 90 14.34 -3.82 -8.75
N ARG A 91 13.66 -4.23 -7.65
CA ARG A 91 12.37 -4.91 -7.63
C ARG A 91 12.33 -6.29 -8.33
N LYS A 92 13.50 -6.87 -8.58
CA LYS A 92 13.63 -8.24 -9.11
C LYS A 92 13.82 -9.26 -7.98
N TYR A 93 13.59 -10.51 -8.29
CA TYR A 93 13.81 -11.63 -7.37
C TYR A 93 15.25 -11.63 -6.84
N HIS A 94 15.41 -11.74 -5.52
CA HIS A 94 16.69 -11.59 -4.80
C HIS A 94 17.47 -10.29 -5.10
N GLY A 95 16.80 -9.28 -5.68
CA GLY A 95 17.39 -7.98 -5.97
C GLY A 95 17.10 -6.93 -4.91
N MET A 96 17.42 -5.67 -5.25
CA MET A 96 17.18 -4.53 -4.38
C MET A 96 15.68 -4.20 -4.28
N SER A 97 15.18 -3.98 -3.06
CA SER A 97 13.81 -3.57 -2.81
C SER A 97 13.49 -2.18 -3.36
N GLY A 98 12.23 -1.97 -3.77
CA GLY A 98 11.70 -0.66 -4.13
C GLY A 98 11.42 0.27 -2.94
N PHE A 99 11.64 -0.21 -1.71
CA PHE A 99 11.40 0.49 -0.44
C PHE A 99 12.65 0.45 0.44
N PRO A 100 12.75 1.30 1.48
CA PRO A 100 13.82 1.19 2.47
C PRO A 100 13.80 -0.19 3.16
N LYS A 101 14.98 -0.75 3.38
CA LYS A 101 15.19 -2.06 4.01
C LYS A 101 16.39 -2.04 4.93
N ARG A 102 16.18 -2.35 6.19
CA ARG A 102 17.23 -2.42 7.22
C ARG A 102 18.26 -3.52 6.91
N ASP A 103 17.80 -4.58 6.25
CA ASP A 103 18.68 -5.69 5.83
C ASP A 103 19.55 -5.32 4.62
N GLU A 104 19.16 -4.32 3.82
CA GLU A 104 19.98 -3.82 2.73
C GLU A 104 21.04 -2.81 3.19
N SER A 105 20.74 -2.02 4.21
CA SER A 105 21.61 -0.94 4.68
C SER A 105 21.28 -0.49 6.09
N ASN A 106 22.33 -0.26 6.91
CA ASN A 106 22.19 0.37 8.22
C ASN A 106 21.80 1.87 8.15
N CYS A 107 21.78 2.46 6.96
CA CYS A 107 21.27 3.80 6.72
C CYS A 107 19.75 3.84 6.60
N ASP A 108 19.07 2.70 6.38
CA ASP A 108 17.62 2.58 6.37
C ASP A 108 17.16 2.38 7.81
N ALA A 109 16.62 3.44 8.42
CA ALA A 109 16.30 3.44 9.85
C ALA A 109 15.07 2.58 10.18
N PHE A 110 14.14 2.42 9.23
CA PHE A 110 12.88 1.71 9.40
C PHE A 110 12.40 1.15 8.06
N ASP A 111 11.92 -0.10 8.07
CA ASP A 111 11.28 -0.71 6.90
C ASP A 111 9.90 -0.09 6.70
N THR A 112 9.62 0.37 5.50
CA THR A 112 8.34 1.01 5.17
C THR A 112 7.75 0.43 3.89
N GLY A 113 6.49 0.72 3.63
CA GLY A 113 5.72 0.26 2.46
C GLY A 113 4.30 0.80 2.49
N HIS A 114 3.72 0.91 3.70
CA HIS A 114 2.40 1.49 3.93
C HIS A 114 2.52 2.95 4.38
N SER A 115 1.48 3.74 4.12
CA SER A 115 1.41 5.16 4.44
C SER A 115 1.21 5.44 5.93
N SER A 116 1.47 6.69 6.33
CA SER A 116 1.10 7.29 7.63
C SER A 116 1.85 6.76 8.85
N THR A 117 2.85 5.87 8.67
CA THR A 117 3.58 5.23 9.79
C THR A 117 4.83 5.99 10.24
N SER A 118 5.41 6.84 9.37
CA SER A 118 6.71 7.48 9.58
C SER A 118 6.77 8.37 10.81
N LEU A 119 5.68 9.10 11.09
CA LEU A 119 5.62 10.03 12.22
C LEU A 119 5.63 9.26 13.55
N SER A 120 4.85 8.20 13.66
CA SER A 120 4.82 7.34 14.86
C SER A 120 6.15 6.63 15.08
N ALA A 121 6.76 6.06 14.01
CA ALA A 121 8.06 5.40 14.10
C ALA A 121 9.16 6.39 14.52
N GLY A 122 9.18 7.61 13.93
CA GLY A 122 10.10 8.66 14.28
C GLY A 122 9.93 9.13 15.72
N LEU A 123 8.72 9.33 16.19
CA LEU A 123 8.42 9.69 17.58
C LEU A 123 8.94 8.63 18.55
N GLY A 124 8.73 7.35 18.25
CA GLY A 124 9.27 6.24 19.03
C GLY A 124 10.81 6.26 19.09
N MET A 125 11.48 6.57 17.96
CA MET A 125 12.94 6.70 17.92
C MET A 125 13.45 7.92 18.71
N VAL A 126 12.71 9.03 18.74
CA VAL A 126 13.03 10.18 19.61
C VAL A 126 12.95 9.78 21.07
N CYS A 127 11.89 9.11 21.49
CA CYS A 127 11.77 8.60 22.86
C CYS A 127 12.90 7.63 23.22
N ALA A 128 13.25 6.71 22.32
CA ALA A 128 14.36 5.78 22.52
C ALA A 128 15.70 6.49 22.68
N ARG A 129 15.96 7.53 21.85
CA ARG A 129 17.14 8.40 21.96
C ARG A 129 17.24 9.05 23.35
N GLU A 130 16.15 9.61 23.85
CA GLU A 130 16.12 10.27 25.16
C GLU A 130 16.38 9.26 26.30
N LEU A 131 15.73 8.09 26.27
CA LEU A 131 15.95 7.03 27.25
C LEU A 131 17.41 6.56 27.28
N LYS A 132 18.05 6.46 26.13
CA LYS A 132 19.49 6.09 26.00
C LYS A 132 20.45 7.26 26.23
N LYS A 133 19.96 8.51 26.33
CA LYS A 133 20.76 9.73 26.41
C LYS A 133 21.72 9.91 25.22
N GLU A 134 21.30 9.44 24.04
CA GLU A 134 22.04 9.59 22.78
C GLU A 134 21.72 10.94 22.12
N LYS A 135 22.55 11.36 21.14
CA LYS A 135 22.45 12.71 20.53
C LYS A 135 22.34 12.65 19.01
N TYR A 136 21.62 11.71 18.46
CA TYR A 136 21.34 11.68 17.01
C TYR A 136 20.06 12.46 16.67
N LYS A 137 19.96 12.89 15.42
CA LYS A 137 18.74 13.52 14.90
C LYS A 137 17.78 12.46 14.36
N VAL A 138 16.49 12.75 14.49
CA VAL A 138 15.41 11.93 13.91
C VAL A 138 14.59 12.81 12.98
N VAL A 139 14.48 12.38 11.72
CA VAL A 139 13.74 13.08 10.66
C VAL A 139 12.77 12.11 10.04
N SER A 140 11.48 12.47 9.97
CA SER A 140 10.46 11.75 9.22
C SER A 140 10.00 12.59 8.04
N VAL A 141 9.93 11.97 6.84
CA VAL A 141 9.38 12.61 5.63
C VAL A 141 8.05 11.97 5.32
N ILE A 142 6.99 12.75 5.35
CA ILE A 142 5.62 12.33 5.07
C ILE A 142 5.03 13.12 3.91
N GLY A 143 4.32 12.45 2.99
CA GLY A 143 3.58 13.09 1.93
C GLY A 143 2.25 13.69 2.42
N ASP A 144 1.76 14.71 1.72
CA ASP A 144 0.50 15.38 1.99
C ASP A 144 -0.70 14.42 1.96
N GLY A 145 -0.71 13.44 1.04
CA GLY A 145 -1.71 12.36 1.02
C GLY A 145 -1.62 11.45 2.25
N SER A 146 -0.43 11.02 2.64
CA SER A 146 -0.23 10.17 3.83
C SER A 146 -0.56 10.88 5.14
N LEU A 147 -0.45 12.20 5.17
CA LEU A 147 -0.80 13.01 6.35
C LEU A 147 -2.31 12.98 6.64
N THR A 148 -3.15 12.59 5.68
CA THR A 148 -4.60 12.44 5.91
C THR A 148 -4.99 11.19 6.70
N GLY A 149 -4.08 10.23 6.88
CA GLY A 149 -4.34 9.01 7.64
C GLY A 149 -4.44 9.24 9.15
N GLY A 150 -5.35 8.51 9.82
CA GLY A 150 -5.61 8.65 11.26
C GLY A 150 -4.36 8.49 12.11
N LEU A 151 -3.52 7.49 11.84
CA LEU A 151 -2.26 7.23 12.55
C LEU A 151 -1.30 8.44 12.51
N ALA A 152 -1.26 9.18 11.38
CA ALA A 152 -0.44 10.39 11.28
C ALA A 152 -0.96 11.50 12.20
N PHE A 153 -2.29 11.68 12.32
CA PHE A 153 -2.90 12.63 13.26
C PHE A 153 -2.65 12.25 14.73
N GLU A 154 -2.73 10.96 15.04
CA GLU A 154 -2.41 10.45 16.38
C GLU A 154 -0.95 10.76 16.75
N ALA A 155 -0.03 10.55 15.80
CA ALA A 155 1.38 10.88 15.97
C ALA A 155 1.61 12.38 16.16
N LEU A 156 0.98 13.24 15.36
CA LEU A 156 1.05 14.71 15.51
C LEU A 156 0.53 15.16 16.88
N ASN A 157 -0.61 14.62 17.31
CA ASN A 157 -1.18 14.92 18.62
C ASN A 157 -0.22 14.57 19.77
N ASN A 158 0.47 13.42 19.67
CA ASN A 158 1.47 13.02 20.66
C ASN A 158 2.77 13.84 20.55
N ALA A 159 3.23 14.15 19.32
CA ALA A 159 4.43 14.93 19.08
C ALA A 159 4.34 16.36 19.63
N ALA A 160 3.14 16.93 19.67
CA ALA A 160 2.86 18.25 20.22
C ALA A 160 3.31 18.45 21.68
N SER A 161 3.40 17.35 22.46
CA SER A 161 3.86 17.39 23.86
C SER A 161 5.34 17.11 24.05
N LEU A 162 6.08 16.86 22.97
CA LEU A 162 7.54 16.60 23.04
C LEU A 162 8.30 17.86 23.48
N LYS A 163 9.30 17.64 24.36
CA LYS A 163 10.30 18.64 24.73
C LYS A 163 11.61 18.50 23.94
N SER A 164 11.83 17.34 23.34
CA SER A 164 13.03 17.01 22.59
C SER A 164 12.83 17.25 21.10
N ASN A 165 13.92 17.62 20.40
CA ASN A 165 13.90 17.87 18.96
C ASN A 165 13.42 16.65 18.17
N TYR A 166 12.38 16.85 17.36
CA TYR A 166 11.89 15.92 16.36
C TYR A 166 11.52 16.67 15.09
N ILE A 167 12.15 16.32 13.97
CA ILE A 167 11.94 16.99 12.68
C ILE A 167 10.98 16.17 11.83
N MET A 168 9.88 16.78 11.44
CA MET A 168 8.89 16.24 10.50
C MET A 168 8.92 17.07 9.23
N ILE A 169 9.06 16.44 8.07
CA ILE A 169 9.03 17.11 6.77
C ILE A 169 7.75 16.72 6.06
N LEU A 170 6.87 17.69 5.87
CA LEU A 170 5.69 17.55 5.02
C LEU A 170 6.08 17.84 3.58
N ASN A 171 6.15 16.80 2.77
CA ASN A 171 6.40 16.88 1.34
C ASN A 171 5.06 17.04 0.61
N ASP A 172 4.73 18.27 0.26
CA ASP A 172 3.47 18.65 -0.37
C ASP A 172 3.64 18.78 -1.89
N ASN A 173 2.99 17.88 -2.63
CA ASN A 173 3.01 17.87 -4.09
C ASN A 173 1.60 17.80 -4.71
N HIS A 174 0.55 18.09 -3.94
CA HIS A 174 -0.87 18.08 -4.30
C HIS A 174 -1.48 16.70 -4.57
N MET A 175 -0.71 15.62 -4.49
CA MET A 175 -1.15 14.32 -4.97
C MET A 175 -0.71 13.18 -4.05
N SER A 176 -1.64 12.25 -3.81
CA SER A 176 -1.32 10.88 -3.45
C SER A 176 -1.08 10.03 -4.72
N ILE A 177 -1.82 8.97 -4.95
CA ILE A 177 -1.92 8.32 -6.27
C ILE A 177 -2.78 9.20 -7.20
N SER A 178 -3.89 9.76 -6.70
CA SER A 178 -4.77 10.75 -7.31
C SER A 178 -4.69 12.09 -6.58
N GLU A 179 -5.46 13.10 -6.99
CA GLU A 179 -5.58 14.37 -6.24
C GLU A 179 -6.08 14.11 -4.81
N ASN A 180 -5.50 14.83 -3.86
CA ASN A 180 -5.87 14.68 -2.46
C ASN A 180 -7.25 15.27 -2.17
N VAL A 181 -8.02 14.59 -1.33
CA VAL A 181 -9.38 14.98 -0.93
C VAL A 181 -9.43 15.48 0.52
N GLY A 182 -10.49 16.20 0.86
CA GLY A 182 -10.82 16.56 2.24
C GLY A 182 -10.28 17.91 2.70
N GLY A 183 -10.65 18.27 3.95
CA GLY A 183 -10.40 19.59 4.55
C GLY A 183 -8.93 19.93 4.72
N LEU A 184 -8.08 18.96 5.03
CA LEU A 184 -6.63 19.17 5.15
C LEU A 184 -6.00 19.54 3.80
N SER A 185 -6.42 18.91 2.71
CA SER A 185 -5.96 19.25 1.37
C SER A 185 -6.34 20.69 1.01
N HIS A 186 -7.58 21.12 1.31
CA HIS A 186 -8.01 22.52 1.15
C HIS A 186 -7.18 23.48 2.00
N TYR A 187 -6.89 23.12 3.26
CA TYR A 187 -6.04 23.93 4.13
C TYR A 187 -4.64 24.13 3.54
N LEU A 188 -3.98 23.05 3.12
CA LEU A 188 -2.64 23.09 2.50
C LEU A 188 -2.66 23.90 1.19
N ALA A 189 -3.72 23.78 0.37
CA ALA A 189 -3.90 24.62 -0.83
C ALA A 189 -3.94 26.11 -0.49
N GLY A 190 -4.64 26.48 0.59
CA GLY A 190 -4.65 27.86 1.11
C GLY A 190 -3.27 28.34 1.56
N VAL A 191 -2.50 27.48 2.24
CA VAL A 191 -1.13 27.79 2.68
C VAL A 191 -0.22 28.11 1.48
N ARG A 192 -0.30 27.34 0.41
CA ARG A 192 0.50 27.52 -0.82
C ARG A 192 0.21 28.82 -1.55
N THR A 193 -1.06 29.25 -1.57
CA THR A 193 -1.52 30.43 -2.31
C THR A 193 -1.41 31.74 -1.53
N ALA A 194 -1.11 31.68 -0.24
CA ALA A 194 -1.00 32.87 0.60
C ALA A 194 0.15 33.78 0.15
N LYS A 195 -0.14 35.08 -0.04
CA LYS A 195 0.80 36.13 -0.51
C LYS A 195 1.97 36.43 0.45
N GLY A 196 2.31 35.56 1.37
CA GLY A 196 3.38 35.73 2.37
C GLY A 196 4.73 35.11 2.00
N TYR A 197 4.83 34.37 0.90
CA TYR A 197 6.01 33.61 0.50
C TYR A 197 7.31 34.44 0.38
N THR A 198 7.21 35.67 -0.07
CA THR A 198 8.37 36.58 -0.28
C THR A 198 8.90 37.27 0.99
N ASN A 199 8.12 37.34 2.06
CA ASN A 199 8.52 38.01 3.32
C ASN A 199 9.00 37.03 4.41
N PHE A 200 8.95 35.74 4.17
CA PHE A 200 9.21 34.71 5.17
C PHE A 200 10.69 34.69 5.64
N LYS A 201 11.64 34.94 4.76
CA LYS A 201 13.08 35.02 5.10
C LYS A 201 13.38 36.02 6.25
N LYS A 202 12.58 37.09 6.35
CA LYS A 202 12.68 38.06 7.45
C LYS A 202 12.00 37.59 8.75
N ASN A 203 10.92 36.80 8.64
CA ASN A 203 10.12 36.40 9.79
C ASN A 203 10.68 35.20 10.55
N VAL A 204 11.32 34.22 9.87
CA VAL A 204 11.98 33.07 10.52
C VAL A 204 13.13 33.56 11.40
N LYS A 205 13.99 34.44 10.88
CA LYS A 205 15.09 35.02 11.66
C LYS A 205 14.58 35.85 12.85
N ALA A 206 13.44 36.55 12.67
CA ALA A 206 12.82 37.33 13.73
C ALA A 206 12.10 36.47 14.78
N SER A 207 11.52 35.32 14.40
CA SER A 207 10.87 34.39 15.33
C SER A 207 11.91 33.63 16.18
N LEU A 208 12.98 33.12 15.57
CA LEU A 208 14.06 32.45 16.29
C LEU A 208 14.83 33.38 17.23
N SER A 209 15.07 34.65 16.83
CA SER A 209 15.70 35.65 17.70
C SER A 209 14.78 36.14 18.84
N LYS A 210 13.45 36.06 18.70
CA LYS A 210 12.50 36.44 19.73
C LYS A 210 12.23 35.34 20.75
N MET A 211 12.39 34.06 20.39
CA MET A 211 12.22 32.94 21.34
C MET A 211 13.26 32.96 22.46
N ASN A 212 14.45 33.54 22.22
CA ASN A 212 15.50 33.61 23.22
C ASN A 212 15.43 34.86 24.13
N ALA A 213 14.43 35.74 24.03
CA ALA A 213 14.45 37.05 24.67
C ALA A 213 13.17 37.46 25.42
N ILE A 214 12.13 36.64 25.56
CA ILE A 214 10.82 37.14 26.02
C ILE A 214 10.19 36.27 27.10
N GLY A 215 10.05 36.89 28.30
CA GLY A 215 9.39 36.32 29.47
C GLY A 215 7.85 36.33 29.37
N GLU A 216 7.22 35.64 30.33
CA GLU A 216 5.81 35.24 30.44
C GLU A 216 4.73 36.35 30.26
N GLU A 217 5.09 37.61 30.35
CA GLU A 217 4.14 38.73 30.28
C GLU A 217 3.73 39.08 28.84
N LEU A 218 4.57 38.79 27.86
CA LEU A 218 4.27 39.02 26.44
C LEU A 218 3.38 37.92 25.81
N GLU A 219 3.41 36.72 26.35
CA GLU A 219 2.55 35.60 25.92
C GLU A 219 1.06 35.93 26.07
N ARG A 220 0.69 36.62 27.15
CA ARG A 220 -0.72 37.07 27.40
C ARG A 220 -1.20 38.15 26.43
N ASN A 221 -0.33 39.02 26.01
CA ASN A 221 -0.66 40.12 25.09
C ASN A 221 -0.70 39.64 23.63
N ILE A 222 0.12 38.67 23.26
CA ILE A 222 0.09 38.03 21.94
C ILE A 222 -1.21 37.21 21.77
N ARG A 223 -1.67 36.49 22.78
CA ARG A 223 -2.96 35.77 22.73
C ARG A 223 -4.17 36.73 22.54
N ARG A 224 -4.16 37.92 23.10
CA ARG A 224 -5.21 38.94 22.91
C ARG A 224 -5.16 39.61 21.54
N ALA A 225 -3.98 39.86 20.99
CA ALA A 225 -3.82 40.37 19.63
C ALA A 225 -4.18 39.32 18.54
N LYS A 226 -3.91 38.03 18.76
CA LYS A 226 -4.36 36.93 17.90
C LYS A 226 -5.90 36.84 17.77
N SER A 227 -6.66 37.23 18.81
CA SER A 227 -8.14 37.18 18.74
C SER A 227 -8.76 38.28 17.86
N MET A 228 -8.05 39.37 17.61
CA MET A 228 -8.50 40.46 16.72
C MET A 228 -8.13 40.21 15.23
N LEU A 229 -7.14 39.37 14.94
CA LEU A 229 -6.68 39.04 13.59
C LEU A 229 -7.37 37.82 12.96
N LYS A 230 -8.52 37.39 13.47
CA LYS A 230 -9.29 36.22 13.00
C LYS A 230 -9.72 36.23 11.53
N GLN A 231 -9.36 37.21 10.75
CA GLN A 231 -9.69 37.30 9.32
C GLN A 231 -8.46 37.17 8.38
N VAL A 232 -7.24 37.01 8.91
CA VAL A 232 -6.05 36.85 8.09
C VAL A 232 -5.62 35.39 8.18
N PHE A 233 -5.69 34.66 7.06
CA PHE A 233 -5.18 33.31 6.95
C PHE A 233 -3.65 33.35 7.13
N ILE A 234 -3.15 32.76 8.23
CA ILE A 234 -1.72 32.64 8.53
C ILE A 234 -1.29 31.20 8.20
N PRO A 235 -0.37 31.00 7.24
CA PRO A 235 0.16 29.67 6.94
C PRO A 235 0.70 28.97 8.19
N GLY A 236 0.36 27.69 8.37
CA GLY A 236 0.87 26.88 9.48
C GLY A 236 0.14 27.01 10.82
N MET A 237 -0.86 27.88 10.93
CA MET A 237 -1.57 28.13 12.20
C MET A 237 -2.16 26.85 12.83
N PHE A 238 -2.64 25.92 12.02
CA PHE A 238 -3.14 24.63 12.50
C PHE A 238 -2.09 23.85 13.31
N PHE A 239 -0.86 23.73 12.79
CA PHE A 239 0.22 23.00 13.46
C PHE A 239 0.74 23.76 14.69
N GLU A 240 0.84 25.10 14.60
CA GLU A 240 1.26 25.94 15.73
C GLU A 240 0.23 25.93 16.87
N ASP A 241 -1.05 25.93 16.55
CA ASP A 241 -2.12 25.83 17.56
C ASP A 241 -2.12 24.46 18.26
N MET A 242 -1.61 23.40 17.59
CA MET A 242 -1.34 22.11 18.22
C MET A 242 -0.07 22.12 19.09
N GLY A 243 0.80 23.12 19.01
CA GLY A 243 2.07 23.17 19.75
C GLY A 243 3.28 22.68 18.95
N ILE A 244 3.16 22.50 17.63
CA ILE A 244 4.25 22.09 16.73
C ILE A 244 4.79 23.32 16.03
N THR A 245 6.11 23.56 16.13
CA THR A 245 6.75 24.66 15.41
C THR A 245 6.62 24.44 13.91
N TYR A 246 6.09 25.42 13.18
CA TYR A 246 5.92 25.32 11.73
C TYR A 246 6.95 26.19 11.00
N LEU A 247 7.65 25.59 10.03
CA LEU A 247 8.61 26.24 9.14
C LEU A 247 8.21 26.01 7.69
N GLY A 248 7.91 27.04 6.95
CA GLY A 248 7.54 26.91 5.55
C GLY A 248 6.40 27.83 5.09
N PRO A 249 5.90 27.64 3.87
CA PRO A 249 6.36 26.65 2.88
C PRO A 249 7.71 27.00 2.24
N ILE A 250 8.52 25.98 1.92
CA ILE A 250 9.84 26.09 1.30
C ILE A 250 9.82 25.43 -0.09
N ASP A 251 10.54 26.02 -1.06
CA ASP A 251 10.74 25.39 -2.36
C ASP A 251 11.60 24.12 -2.22
N GLY A 252 11.00 22.97 -2.46
CA GLY A 252 11.62 21.64 -2.35
C GLY A 252 12.65 21.34 -3.43
N HIS A 253 12.86 22.24 -4.39
CA HIS A 253 13.88 22.16 -5.43
C HIS A 253 15.05 23.13 -5.24
N ASN A 254 15.05 23.91 -4.14
CA ASN A 254 16.13 24.78 -3.76
C ASN A 254 16.96 24.14 -2.64
N ILE A 255 18.10 23.50 -3.00
CA ILE A 255 18.96 22.77 -2.04
C ILE A 255 19.51 23.70 -0.95
N GLU A 256 19.89 24.94 -1.29
CA GLU A 256 20.42 25.92 -0.33
C GLU A 256 19.35 26.26 0.74
N ALA A 257 18.14 26.65 0.30
CA ALA A 257 17.04 26.99 1.22
C ALA A 257 16.61 25.80 2.09
N LEU A 258 16.60 24.58 1.52
CA LEU A 258 16.32 23.34 2.25
C LEU A 258 17.41 23.07 3.31
N THR A 259 18.68 23.24 2.95
CA THR A 259 19.79 23.04 3.88
C THR A 259 19.71 24.04 5.05
N GLU A 260 19.45 25.33 4.76
CA GLU A 260 19.28 26.36 5.80
C GLU A 260 18.16 25.98 6.78
N VAL A 261 16.96 25.67 6.28
CA VAL A 261 15.80 25.38 7.13
C VAL A 261 15.96 24.08 7.94
N ILE A 262 16.62 23.06 7.38
CA ILE A 262 16.89 21.82 8.11
C ILE A 262 17.90 22.07 9.25
N GLU A 263 18.95 22.87 9.01
CA GLU A 263 19.91 23.25 10.06
C GLU A 263 19.24 24.07 11.17
N ASP A 264 18.36 25.01 10.81
CA ASP A 264 17.56 25.78 11.77
C ASP A 264 16.64 24.86 12.59
N ALA A 265 15.95 23.91 11.93
CA ALA A 265 15.06 22.95 12.58
C ALA A 265 15.80 22.03 13.58
N LYS A 266 17.07 21.74 13.35
CA LYS A 266 17.91 20.95 14.28
C LYS A 266 18.14 21.64 15.63
N GLN A 267 17.94 22.97 15.69
CA GLN A 267 18.11 23.78 16.90
C GLN A 267 16.80 24.01 17.66
N VAL A 268 15.65 23.65 17.08
CA VAL A 268 14.34 23.83 17.71
C VAL A 268 14.17 22.83 18.85
N GLU A 269 13.75 23.28 20.01
CA GLU A 269 13.28 22.41 21.09
C GLU A 269 11.84 21.95 20.80
N GLY A 270 11.57 20.64 20.97
CA GLY A 270 10.28 20.05 20.68
C GLY A 270 10.10 19.61 19.22
N ALA A 271 8.85 19.40 18.85
CA ALA A 271 8.47 18.98 17.51
C ALA A 271 8.47 20.15 16.53
N VAL A 272 9.06 19.96 15.36
CA VAL A 272 9.08 20.95 14.29
C VAL A 272 8.63 20.29 12.96
N LEU A 273 7.74 20.98 12.24
CA LEU A 273 7.26 20.58 10.93
C LEU A 273 7.78 21.54 9.88
N ILE A 274 8.56 21.02 8.94
CA ILE A 274 9.03 21.74 7.76
C ILE A 274 8.08 21.43 6.61
N HIS A 275 7.37 22.43 6.09
CA HIS A 275 6.50 22.28 4.94
C HIS A 275 7.27 22.56 3.65
N VAL A 276 7.44 21.54 2.81
CA VAL A 276 8.22 21.58 1.57
C VAL A 276 7.30 21.37 0.39
N ILE A 277 7.34 22.26 -0.60
CA ILE A 277 6.56 22.15 -1.84
C ILE A 277 7.44 21.53 -2.91
N THR A 278 7.00 20.40 -3.49
CA THR A 278 7.70 19.70 -4.57
C THR A 278 6.81 19.50 -5.79
N GLU A 279 7.44 19.14 -6.90
CA GLU A 279 6.77 18.82 -8.16
C GLU A 279 6.99 17.35 -8.50
N LYS A 280 5.92 16.57 -8.48
CA LYS A 280 5.93 15.14 -8.81
C LYS A 280 6.31 14.95 -10.28
N GLY A 281 7.26 14.05 -10.58
CA GLY A 281 7.75 13.81 -11.94
C GLY A 281 8.77 14.83 -12.48
N LYS A 282 9.27 15.74 -11.64
CA LYS A 282 10.23 16.81 -11.98
C LYS A 282 11.35 16.37 -12.92
N GLY A 283 11.46 17.07 -14.06
CA GLY A 283 12.51 16.85 -15.06
C GLY A 283 12.27 15.70 -16.03
N TYR A 284 11.05 15.11 -16.03
CA TYR A 284 10.60 14.17 -17.04
C TYR A 284 9.16 14.49 -17.45
N GLU A 285 9.00 15.16 -18.60
CA GLU A 285 7.72 15.71 -19.05
C GLU A 285 6.55 14.72 -19.00
N PRO A 286 6.67 13.45 -19.46
CA PRO A 286 5.55 12.51 -19.37
C PRO A 286 5.10 12.25 -17.93
N ALA A 287 6.01 12.25 -16.96
CA ALA A 287 5.68 12.05 -15.55
C ALA A 287 5.18 13.32 -14.86
N GLN A 288 5.50 14.51 -15.38
CA GLN A 288 4.94 15.78 -14.89
C GLN A 288 3.50 15.97 -15.37
N LEU A 289 3.20 15.58 -16.62
CA LEU A 289 1.86 15.68 -17.19
C LEU A 289 0.89 14.61 -16.66
N HIS A 290 1.39 13.42 -16.33
CA HIS A 290 0.59 12.28 -15.89
C HIS A 290 1.24 11.57 -14.68
N PRO A 291 1.42 12.27 -13.54
CA PRO A 291 2.13 11.74 -12.38
C PRO A 291 1.48 10.50 -11.77
N GLU A 292 0.17 10.34 -11.91
CA GLU A 292 -0.58 9.16 -11.50
C GLU A 292 -0.13 7.90 -12.25
N SER A 293 0.08 8.00 -13.56
CA SER A 293 0.54 6.90 -14.41
C SER A 293 1.98 6.45 -14.11
N TYR A 294 2.79 7.36 -13.54
CA TYR A 294 4.19 7.12 -13.17
C TYR A 294 4.40 6.96 -11.65
N HIS A 295 3.32 6.83 -10.88
CA HIS A 295 3.43 6.52 -9.45
C HIS A 295 4.07 5.13 -9.25
N GLY A 296 3.58 4.10 -9.93
CA GLY A 296 4.17 2.77 -10.00
C GLY A 296 4.07 2.25 -11.44
N VAL A 297 5.16 2.40 -12.21
CA VAL A 297 5.17 2.12 -13.66
C VAL A 297 5.96 0.85 -13.97
N GLY A 298 5.48 0.07 -14.95
CA GLY A 298 6.26 -1.02 -15.56
C GLY A 298 7.36 -0.47 -16.49
N PRO A 299 8.18 -1.33 -17.11
CA PRO A 299 9.17 -0.91 -18.10
C PRO A 299 8.55 -0.11 -19.24
N PHE A 300 9.19 1.02 -19.63
CA PHE A 300 8.66 1.94 -20.62
C PHE A 300 9.74 2.50 -21.57
N ILE A 301 9.30 3.07 -22.69
CA ILE A 301 10.16 3.72 -23.69
C ILE A 301 10.40 5.16 -23.27
N LYS A 302 11.62 5.53 -22.90
CA LYS A 302 11.99 6.86 -22.37
C LYS A 302 11.56 8.03 -23.25
N LYS A 303 11.59 7.87 -24.59
CA LYS A 303 11.31 8.95 -25.53
C LYS A 303 9.87 9.46 -25.47
N ASN A 304 8.91 8.57 -25.19
CA ASN A 304 7.47 8.90 -25.26
C ASN A 304 6.67 8.41 -24.06
N GLY A 305 7.33 7.77 -23.09
CA GLY A 305 6.69 7.25 -21.88
C GLY A 305 5.78 6.02 -22.07
N MET A 306 5.66 5.50 -23.28
CA MET A 306 4.79 4.35 -23.56
C MET A 306 5.35 3.06 -22.95
N ALA A 307 4.47 2.19 -22.44
CA ALA A 307 4.86 0.88 -21.93
C ALA A 307 5.63 0.06 -22.99
N LYS A 308 6.71 -0.63 -22.59
CA LYS A 308 7.46 -1.53 -23.48
C LYS A 308 6.63 -2.75 -23.92
N LYS A 309 5.73 -3.22 -23.05
CA LYS A 309 4.75 -4.26 -23.36
C LYS A 309 3.36 -3.67 -23.19
N PRO A 310 2.59 -3.47 -24.26
CA PRO A 310 1.20 -3.03 -24.14
C PRO A 310 0.37 -4.11 -23.43
N LYS A 311 -0.72 -3.68 -22.81
CA LYS A 311 -1.69 -4.58 -22.19
C LYS A 311 -2.43 -5.34 -23.30
N GLU A 312 -2.34 -6.66 -23.29
CA GLU A 312 -2.95 -7.52 -24.32
C GLU A 312 -4.34 -8.01 -23.90
N GLU A 313 -4.51 -8.28 -22.60
CA GLU A 313 -5.76 -8.80 -22.03
C GLU A 313 -6.32 -7.87 -20.96
N ALA A 314 -7.62 -8.01 -20.69
CA ALA A 314 -8.25 -7.32 -19.58
C ALA A 314 -7.83 -7.95 -18.24
N THR A 315 -7.47 -7.13 -17.27
CA THR A 315 -7.18 -7.56 -15.90
C THR A 315 -8.48 -7.80 -15.11
N TYR A 316 -8.36 -8.42 -13.93
CA TYR A 316 -9.51 -8.53 -13.02
C TYR A 316 -10.04 -7.14 -12.62
N THR A 317 -9.17 -6.16 -12.40
CA THR A 317 -9.57 -4.77 -12.14
C THR A 317 -10.42 -4.18 -13.28
N ASP A 318 -10.11 -4.49 -14.57
CA ASP A 318 -10.95 -4.03 -15.71
C ASP A 318 -12.29 -4.74 -15.75
N ILE A 319 -12.34 -6.03 -15.38
CA ILE A 319 -13.61 -6.78 -15.28
C ILE A 319 -14.48 -6.17 -14.19
N PHE A 320 -13.90 -5.87 -13.01
CA PHE A 320 -14.62 -5.19 -11.94
C PHE A 320 -15.16 -3.83 -12.40
N ALA A 321 -14.28 -2.98 -12.95
CA ALA A 321 -14.64 -1.64 -13.45
C ALA A 321 -15.83 -1.66 -14.42
N LYS A 322 -15.84 -2.63 -15.33
CA LYS A 322 -16.94 -2.79 -16.29
C LYS A 322 -18.22 -3.28 -15.60
N THR A 323 -18.12 -4.37 -14.84
CA THR A 323 -19.27 -5.04 -14.22
C THR A 323 -19.98 -4.15 -13.21
N ILE A 324 -19.23 -3.42 -12.36
CA ILE A 324 -19.84 -2.53 -11.37
C ILE A 324 -20.58 -1.35 -12.01
N CYS A 325 -20.07 -0.83 -13.15
CA CYS A 325 -20.74 0.21 -13.91
C CYS A 325 -22.03 -0.30 -14.61
N GLU A 326 -22.05 -1.56 -15.03
CA GLU A 326 -23.24 -2.18 -15.63
C GLU A 326 -24.32 -2.42 -14.57
N LEU A 327 -23.96 -2.98 -13.42
CA LEU A 327 -24.87 -3.22 -12.29
C LEU A 327 -25.48 -1.93 -11.73
N ALA A 328 -24.70 -0.87 -11.63
CA ALA A 328 -25.17 0.43 -11.12
C ALA A 328 -26.29 1.07 -11.96
N GLN A 329 -26.52 0.61 -13.19
CA GLN A 329 -27.64 1.08 -14.02
C GLN A 329 -28.98 0.55 -13.53
N THR A 330 -29.01 -0.62 -12.91
CA THR A 330 -30.23 -1.29 -12.43
C THR A 330 -30.33 -1.32 -10.90
N HIS A 331 -29.22 -1.13 -10.20
CA HIS A 331 -29.15 -1.13 -8.73
C HIS A 331 -28.91 0.31 -8.23
N GLU A 332 -29.99 1.05 -8.04
CA GLU A 332 -29.93 2.47 -7.65
C GLU A 332 -29.27 2.70 -6.29
N LYS A 333 -29.35 1.73 -5.38
CA LYS A 333 -28.76 1.79 -4.04
C LYS A 333 -27.27 1.42 -4.02
N LEU A 334 -26.72 0.90 -5.13
CA LEU A 334 -25.31 0.54 -5.23
C LEU A 334 -24.45 1.80 -5.24
N VAL A 335 -23.54 1.90 -4.29
CA VAL A 335 -22.54 2.97 -4.18
C VAL A 335 -21.14 2.37 -4.09
N THR A 336 -20.12 3.11 -4.53
CA THR A 336 -18.73 2.65 -4.47
C THR A 336 -17.87 3.58 -3.62
N ILE A 337 -16.95 2.97 -2.89
CA ILE A 337 -16.01 3.66 -1.99
C ILE A 337 -14.59 3.22 -2.35
N THR A 338 -13.63 4.11 -2.22
CA THR A 338 -12.20 3.77 -2.27
C THR A 338 -11.41 4.65 -1.30
N ALA A 339 -10.19 4.23 -0.96
CA ALA A 339 -9.27 4.96 -0.10
C ALA A 339 -8.05 5.43 -0.92
N ALA A 340 -8.20 6.54 -1.67
CA ALA A 340 -7.20 7.13 -2.56
C ALA A 340 -6.71 6.20 -3.70
N MET A 341 -7.52 5.20 -4.08
CA MET A 341 -7.16 4.18 -5.08
C MET A 341 -8.14 4.13 -6.27
N MET A 342 -8.76 5.26 -6.63
CA MET A 342 -9.75 5.33 -7.70
C MET A 342 -9.26 4.68 -9.01
N ASP A 343 -8.07 5.03 -9.47
CA ASP A 343 -7.47 4.46 -10.69
C ASP A 343 -6.98 3.03 -10.45
N GLY A 344 -6.35 2.77 -9.31
CA GLY A 344 -5.80 1.46 -8.96
C GLY A 344 -6.84 0.36 -8.81
N CYS A 345 -8.05 0.69 -8.38
CA CYS A 345 -9.20 -0.21 -8.28
C CYS A 345 -10.19 -0.09 -9.45
N GLY A 346 -9.86 0.67 -10.51
CA GLY A 346 -10.68 0.75 -11.73
C GLY A 346 -11.98 1.55 -11.60
N LEU A 347 -12.12 2.41 -10.59
CA LEU A 347 -13.37 3.14 -10.32
C LEU A 347 -13.52 4.47 -11.07
N LYS A 348 -12.53 4.90 -11.86
CA LYS A 348 -12.59 6.16 -12.64
C LYS A 348 -13.81 6.24 -13.57
N GLY A 349 -14.16 5.13 -14.20
CA GLY A 349 -15.35 5.04 -15.06
C GLY A 349 -16.65 5.18 -14.28
N PHE A 350 -16.71 4.60 -13.09
CA PHE A 350 -17.86 4.71 -12.18
C PHE A 350 -18.01 6.13 -11.65
N ALA A 351 -16.95 6.72 -11.13
CA ALA A 351 -16.94 8.11 -10.62
C ALA A 351 -17.43 9.12 -11.66
N LYS A 352 -17.05 8.93 -12.94
CA LYS A 352 -17.49 9.78 -14.04
C LYS A 352 -18.97 9.63 -14.37
N ARG A 353 -19.53 8.38 -14.30
CA ARG A 353 -20.91 8.09 -14.67
C ARG A 353 -21.90 8.33 -13.53
N PHE A 354 -21.47 8.10 -12.31
CA PHE A 354 -22.29 8.13 -11.11
C PHE A 354 -21.62 8.93 -9.98
N PRO A 355 -21.33 10.24 -10.21
CA PRO A 355 -20.54 11.05 -9.27
C PRO A 355 -21.16 11.12 -7.87
N ASP A 356 -22.51 11.14 -7.75
CA ASP A 356 -23.23 11.19 -6.47
C ASP A 356 -23.23 9.86 -5.71
N ARG A 357 -22.74 8.78 -6.33
CA ARG A 357 -22.66 7.43 -5.76
C ARG A 357 -21.22 6.90 -5.64
N PHE A 358 -20.24 7.78 -5.83
CA PHE A 358 -18.82 7.49 -5.68
C PHE A 358 -18.22 8.32 -4.54
N PHE A 359 -17.46 7.65 -3.68
CA PHE A 359 -16.79 8.28 -2.54
C PHE A 359 -15.31 7.89 -2.51
N ASP A 360 -14.42 8.87 -2.65
CA ASP A 360 -13.00 8.70 -2.31
C ASP A 360 -12.78 9.37 -0.95
N VAL A 361 -12.36 8.58 0.04
CA VAL A 361 -12.18 9.06 1.42
C VAL A 361 -10.73 9.47 1.74
N GLY A 362 -9.84 9.45 0.75
CA GLY A 362 -8.41 9.63 0.97
C GLY A 362 -7.75 8.36 1.53
N ILE A 363 -6.51 8.48 2.00
CA ILE A 363 -5.80 7.33 2.59
C ILE A 363 -6.30 7.11 4.03
N ALA A 364 -7.47 6.46 4.15
CA ALA A 364 -8.19 6.28 5.41
C ALA A 364 -9.07 5.01 5.36
N GLU A 365 -8.43 3.84 5.35
CA GLU A 365 -9.11 2.56 5.18
C GLU A 365 -10.05 2.25 6.34
N GLU A 366 -9.67 2.58 7.57
CA GLU A 366 -10.50 2.41 8.78
C GLU A 366 -11.80 3.23 8.66
N HIS A 367 -11.66 4.51 8.25
CA HIS A 367 -12.80 5.38 8.00
C HIS A 367 -13.67 4.84 6.87
N ALA A 368 -13.07 4.32 5.79
CA ALA A 368 -13.79 3.77 4.65
C ALA A 368 -14.73 2.64 5.04
N VAL A 369 -14.29 1.70 5.89
CA VAL A 369 -15.11 0.59 6.38
C VAL A 369 -16.28 1.11 7.21
N THR A 370 -16.03 1.94 8.23
CA THR A 370 -17.11 2.49 9.08
C THR A 370 -18.06 3.38 8.28
N PHE A 371 -17.55 4.17 7.32
CA PHE A 371 -18.36 4.98 6.42
C PHE A 371 -19.27 4.10 5.53
N ALA A 372 -18.73 3.00 4.99
CA ALA A 372 -19.53 2.01 4.26
C ALA A 372 -20.64 1.42 5.14
N CYS A 373 -20.34 1.11 6.41
CA CYS A 373 -21.34 0.62 7.36
C CYS A 373 -22.44 1.66 7.61
N GLY A 374 -22.07 2.94 7.71
CA GLY A 374 -23.05 4.04 7.83
C GLY A 374 -23.97 4.15 6.60
N LEU A 375 -23.43 3.99 5.39
CA LEU A 375 -24.23 3.97 4.15
C LEU A 375 -25.15 2.76 4.10
N ALA A 376 -24.67 1.57 4.50
CA ALA A 376 -25.48 0.36 4.56
C ALA A 376 -26.62 0.48 5.57
N ALA A 377 -26.35 1.00 6.76
CA ALA A 377 -27.39 1.30 7.76
C ALA A 377 -28.39 2.35 7.27
N GLY A 378 -27.97 3.24 6.36
CA GLY A 378 -28.83 4.20 5.65
C GLY A 378 -29.62 3.60 4.48
N GLY A 379 -29.49 2.28 4.22
CA GLY A 379 -30.25 1.56 3.20
C GLY A 379 -29.63 1.53 1.80
N PHE A 380 -28.32 1.85 1.68
CA PHE A 380 -27.53 1.67 0.48
C PHE A 380 -26.78 0.33 0.50
N HIS A 381 -26.22 -0.05 -0.65
CA HIS A 381 -25.38 -1.24 -0.80
C HIS A 381 -23.96 -0.83 -1.22
N PRO A 382 -23.05 -0.62 -0.26
CA PRO A 382 -21.70 -0.14 -0.54
C PRO A 382 -20.77 -1.25 -1.04
N PHE A 383 -20.01 -0.93 -2.09
CA PHE A 383 -18.88 -1.70 -2.58
C PHE A 383 -17.60 -0.93 -2.26
N PHE A 384 -16.84 -1.38 -1.27
CA PHE A 384 -15.56 -0.78 -0.92
C PHE A 384 -14.42 -1.49 -1.63
N ALA A 385 -13.80 -0.81 -2.62
CA ALA A 385 -12.69 -1.34 -3.38
C ALA A 385 -11.34 -0.85 -2.82
N VAL A 386 -10.50 -1.80 -2.45
CA VAL A 386 -9.23 -1.58 -1.75
C VAL A 386 -8.24 -2.70 -2.06
N TYR A 387 -6.92 -2.44 -1.95
CA TYR A 387 -5.95 -3.52 -2.06
C TYR A 387 -5.99 -4.43 -0.82
N SER A 388 -5.88 -5.73 -1.04
CA SER A 388 -5.94 -6.73 0.03
C SER A 388 -4.99 -6.40 1.20
N SER A 389 -3.73 -6.04 0.91
CA SER A 389 -2.74 -5.69 1.93
C SER A 389 -3.09 -4.40 2.69
N PHE A 390 -3.82 -3.45 2.09
CA PHE A 390 -4.19 -2.19 2.74
C PHE A 390 -5.45 -2.33 3.60
N LEU A 391 -6.35 -3.26 3.25
CA LEU A 391 -7.54 -3.53 4.08
C LEU A 391 -7.19 -4.02 5.49
N GLN A 392 -5.98 -4.54 5.71
CA GLN A 392 -5.50 -4.95 7.05
C GLN A 392 -5.68 -3.84 8.10
N ARG A 393 -5.62 -2.56 7.70
CA ARG A 393 -5.87 -1.43 8.61
C ARG A 393 -7.30 -1.37 9.13
N GLY A 394 -8.26 -1.80 8.33
CA GLY A 394 -9.68 -1.80 8.70
C GLY A 394 -10.16 -3.03 9.44
N TYR A 395 -9.28 -3.89 9.96
CA TYR A 395 -9.66 -5.16 10.59
C TYR A 395 -10.65 -5.01 11.75
N ASP A 396 -10.41 -4.07 12.67
CA ASP A 396 -11.30 -3.81 13.80
C ASP A 396 -12.68 -3.34 13.31
N GLN A 397 -12.73 -2.42 12.34
CA GLN A 397 -13.97 -1.89 11.78
C GLN A 397 -14.76 -2.95 11.01
N ILE A 398 -14.08 -3.88 10.32
CA ILE A 398 -14.74 -5.01 9.68
C ILE A 398 -15.39 -5.91 10.72
N LEU A 399 -14.68 -6.22 11.81
CA LEU A 399 -15.20 -7.06 12.88
C LEU A 399 -16.34 -6.37 13.62
N HIS A 400 -16.11 -5.16 14.13
CA HIS A 400 -16.98 -4.45 15.06
C HIS A 400 -18.14 -3.73 14.35
N ASP A 401 -17.83 -2.92 13.30
CA ASP A 401 -18.84 -2.06 12.68
C ASP A 401 -19.62 -2.79 11.58
N MET A 402 -18.97 -3.68 10.83
CA MET A 402 -19.57 -4.36 9.69
C MET A 402 -20.20 -5.71 10.09
N CYS A 403 -19.40 -6.65 10.59
CA CYS A 403 -19.83 -8.04 10.76
C CYS A 403 -20.66 -8.26 12.02
N MET A 404 -20.34 -7.60 13.14
CA MET A 404 -21.14 -7.72 14.36
C MET A 404 -22.56 -7.21 14.16
N GLN A 405 -22.74 -6.20 13.32
CA GLN A 405 -24.03 -5.63 12.97
C GLN A 405 -24.69 -6.31 11.73
N ASN A 406 -23.98 -7.25 11.10
CA ASN A 406 -24.42 -7.96 9.90
C ASN A 406 -24.87 -7.02 8.76
N LEU A 407 -24.12 -5.95 8.50
CA LEU A 407 -24.45 -4.95 7.49
C LEU A 407 -24.05 -5.41 6.07
N PRO A 408 -24.89 -5.17 5.04
CA PRO A 408 -24.63 -5.59 3.66
C PRO A 408 -23.58 -4.68 2.98
N VAL A 409 -22.33 -4.84 3.36
CA VAL A 409 -21.18 -4.18 2.74
C VAL A 409 -20.38 -5.22 1.97
N THR A 410 -20.05 -4.91 0.72
CA THR A 410 -19.17 -5.75 -0.11
C THR A 410 -17.77 -5.16 -0.16
N LEU A 411 -16.79 -5.93 0.32
CA LEU A 411 -15.36 -5.62 0.23
C LEU A 411 -14.79 -6.21 -1.07
N MET A 412 -14.30 -5.35 -1.97
CA MET A 412 -13.66 -5.75 -3.23
C MET A 412 -12.15 -5.70 -3.06
N LEU A 413 -11.52 -6.88 -2.83
CA LEU A 413 -10.12 -6.99 -2.47
C LEU A 413 -9.26 -7.20 -3.72
N ASP A 414 -8.80 -6.09 -4.30
CA ASP A 414 -7.84 -6.12 -5.41
C ASP A 414 -6.46 -6.54 -4.92
N ARG A 415 -5.68 -7.18 -5.77
CA ARG A 415 -4.30 -7.62 -5.45
C ARG A 415 -4.22 -8.63 -4.30
N ALA A 416 -5.18 -9.55 -4.23
CA ALA A 416 -5.10 -10.69 -3.33
C ALA A 416 -4.08 -11.71 -3.85
N GLY A 417 -3.46 -12.46 -2.95
CA GLY A 417 -2.40 -13.41 -3.25
C GLY A 417 -1.03 -12.75 -3.48
N LEU A 418 -0.17 -13.40 -4.23
CA LEU A 418 1.15 -12.89 -4.57
C LEU A 418 1.04 -11.80 -5.64
N VAL A 419 1.56 -10.60 -5.36
CA VAL A 419 1.47 -9.44 -6.27
C VAL A 419 2.79 -9.11 -6.95
N GLY A 420 3.89 -9.69 -6.50
CA GLY A 420 5.17 -9.68 -7.18
C GLY A 420 6.12 -8.57 -6.75
N ASN A 421 6.32 -7.56 -7.60
CA ASN A 421 7.50 -6.67 -7.57
C ASN A 421 7.59 -5.71 -6.37
N ASP A 422 6.52 -5.50 -5.62
CA ASP A 422 6.49 -4.60 -4.44
C ASP A 422 6.79 -5.33 -3.13
N GLY A 423 6.92 -6.67 -3.20
CA GLY A 423 7.38 -7.49 -2.09
C GLY A 423 6.42 -7.61 -0.92
N GLU A 424 6.96 -7.94 0.23
CA GLU A 424 6.25 -8.33 1.45
C GLU A 424 5.25 -7.29 1.97
N THR A 425 5.47 -6.02 1.68
CA THR A 425 4.56 -4.95 2.11
C THR A 425 3.28 -4.89 1.30
N HIS A 426 3.26 -5.55 0.13
CA HIS A 426 2.13 -5.49 -0.80
C HIS A 426 1.53 -6.86 -1.12
N GLN A 427 2.16 -7.98 -0.71
CA GLN A 427 1.57 -9.31 -0.91
C GLN A 427 0.22 -9.41 -0.17
N GLY A 428 -0.84 -9.77 -0.89
CA GLY A 428 -2.21 -9.91 -0.35
C GLY A 428 -2.48 -11.33 0.15
N VAL A 429 -1.62 -11.86 1.02
CA VAL A 429 -1.59 -13.28 1.41
C VAL A 429 -2.14 -13.55 2.79
N PHE A 430 -2.76 -12.57 3.44
CA PHE A 430 -3.29 -12.71 4.80
C PHE A 430 -4.81 -12.61 4.89
N ASP A 431 -5.47 -12.18 3.81
CA ASP A 431 -6.89 -11.83 3.81
C ASP A 431 -7.81 -13.02 4.09
N LEU A 432 -7.56 -14.21 3.54
CA LEU A 432 -8.34 -15.39 3.87
C LEU A 432 -8.27 -15.70 5.37
N SER A 433 -7.06 -15.63 5.95
CA SER A 433 -6.85 -15.94 7.37
C SER A 433 -7.63 -14.99 8.29
N TYR A 434 -7.46 -13.67 8.16
CA TYR A 434 -8.10 -12.75 9.10
C TYR A 434 -9.59 -12.53 8.84
N LEU A 435 -10.08 -12.73 7.59
CA LEU A 435 -11.50 -12.57 7.29
C LEU A 435 -12.32 -13.81 7.67
N THR A 436 -11.78 -15.02 7.48
CA THR A 436 -12.54 -16.24 7.78
C THR A 436 -12.79 -16.46 9.27
N MET A 437 -11.96 -15.87 10.16
CA MET A 437 -12.20 -15.95 11.59
C MET A 437 -13.36 -15.08 12.09
N ILE A 438 -13.78 -14.04 11.31
CA ILE A 438 -14.81 -13.09 11.75
C ILE A 438 -16.21 -13.70 11.56
N PRO A 439 -17.07 -13.78 12.60
CA PRO A 439 -18.45 -14.23 12.47
C PRO A 439 -19.22 -13.37 11.43
N ASN A 440 -20.24 -13.95 10.77
CA ASN A 440 -21.08 -13.34 9.74
C ASN A 440 -20.36 -12.92 8.45
N MET A 441 -19.04 -12.97 8.37
CA MET A 441 -18.30 -12.67 7.15
C MET A 441 -18.46 -13.79 6.13
N THR A 442 -18.80 -13.44 4.88
CA THR A 442 -18.73 -14.32 3.71
C THR A 442 -17.49 -13.98 2.89
N VAL A 443 -16.68 -14.98 2.53
CA VAL A 443 -15.43 -14.77 1.77
C VAL A 443 -15.43 -15.62 0.51
N PHE A 444 -15.32 -14.97 -0.65
CA PHE A 444 -15.37 -15.58 -1.98
C PHE A 444 -14.08 -15.30 -2.76
N ALA A 445 -13.59 -16.29 -3.52
CA ALA A 445 -12.45 -16.13 -4.43
C ALA A 445 -12.75 -16.79 -5.78
N PRO A 446 -12.91 -16.02 -6.86
CA PRO A 446 -13.26 -16.53 -8.18
C PRO A 446 -12.08 -17.23 -8.86
N LYS A 447 -12.34 -18.35 -9.54
CA LYS A 447 -11.32 -19.08 -10.32
C LYS A 447 -10.95 -18.40 -11.63
N ASN A 448 -11.88 -17.64 -12.24
CA ASN A 448 -11.68 -16.99 -13.53
C ASN A 448 -12.53 -15.72 -13.69
N ARG A 449 -12.40 -15.02 -14.83
CA ARG A 449 -13.12 -13.79 -15.12
C ARG A 449 -14.65 -13.91 -15.16
N TYR A 450 -15.16 -15.06 -15.55
CA TYR A 450 -16.61 -15.30 -15.69
C TYR A 450 -17.25 -15.47 -14.31
N GLU A 451 -16.66 -16.31 -13.47
CA GLU A 451 -17.09 -16.48 -12.09
C GLU A 451 -16.93 -15.20 -11.28
N PHE A 452 -15.91 -14.36 -11.60
CA PHE A 452 -15.74 -13.05 -10.97
C PHE A 452 -16.91 -12.10 -11.31
N GLN A 453 -17.34 -12.05 -12.57
CA GLN A 453 -18.52 -11.27 -12.97
C GLN A 453 -19.79 -11.75 -12.24
N ASP A 454 -19.99 -13.07 -12.16
CA ASP A 454 -21.13 -13.67 -11.49
C ASP A 454 -21.10 -13.40 -9.97
N ALA A 455 -19.89 -13.40 -9.36
CA ALA A 455 -19.73 -13.09 -7.94
C ALA A 455 -20.05 -11.63 -7.60
N ILE A 456 -19.65 -10.67 -8.46
CA ILE A 456 -20.00 -9.26 -8.28
C ILE A 456 -21.52 -9.07 -8.41
N ALA A 457 -22.16 -9.74 -9.36
CA ALA A 457 -23.61 -9.71 -9.52
C ALA A 457 -24.32 -10.35 -8.32
N PHE A 458 -23.85 -11.51 -7.84
CA PHE A 458 -24.35 -12.15 -6.62
C PHE A 458 -24.25 -11.22 -5.41
N ALA A 459 -23.10 -10.53 -5.24
CA ALA A 459 -22.89 -9.61 -4.14
C ALA A 459 -23.83 -8.40 -4.17
N ALA A 460 -24.26 -7.94 -5.35
CA ALA A 460 -25.17 -6.80 -5.47
C ALA A 460 -26.57 -7.03 -4.86
N ASP A 461 -26.96 -8.31 -4.71
CA ASP A 461 -28.24 -8.73 -4.12
C ASP A 461 -28.05 -9.43 -2.76
N PHE A 462 -26.82 -9.48 -2.23
CA PHE A 462 -26.50 -10.22 -1.01
C PHE A 462 -26.60 -9.35 0.24
N GLU A 463 -27.56 -9.63 1.10
CA GLU A 463 -27.96 -8.81 2.27
C GLU A 463 -27.14 -9.11 3.55
N ALA A 464 -25.83 -9.37 3.41
CA ALA A 464 -24.93 -9.63 4.53
C ALA A 464 -23.47 -9.23 4.19
N PRO A 465 -22.55 -9.17 5.18
CA PRO A 465 -21.15 -8.89 4.94
C PRO A 465 -20.49 -9.85 3.94
N MET A 466 -19.83 -9.32 2.91
CA MET A 466 -19.14 -10.14 1.90
C MET A 466 -17.80 -9.54 1.50
N ALA A 467 -16.81 -10.40 1.30
CA ALA A 467 -15.53 -10.06 0.69
C ALA A 467 -15.31 -10.90 -0.57
N ILE A 468 -14.96 -10.25 -1.68
CA ILE A 468 -14.54 -10.89 -2.92
C ILE A 468 -13.08 -10.54 -3.17
N ARG A 469 -12.18 -11.54 -3.12
CA ARG A 469 -10.76 -11.36 -3.35
C ARG A 469 -10.35 -11.77 -4.76
N TYR A 470 -9.53 -10.97 -5.43
CA TYR A 470 -9.06 -11.25 -6.80
C TYR A 470 -7.65 -10.71 -7.05
N PRO A 471 -6.88 -11.36 -7.97
CA PRO A 471 -5.48 -11.02 -8.17
C PRO A 471 -5.28 -9.78 -9.05
N LYS A 472 -4.05 -9.28 -9.08
CA LYS A 472 -3.59 -8.17 -9.95
C LYS A 472 -3.37 -8.58 -11.42
N THR A 473 -3.47 -9.85 -11.76
CA THR A 473 -3.09 -10.40 -13.06
C THR A 473 -4.11 -10.14 -14.16
N ASP A 474 -3.77 -10.53 -15.39
CA ASP A 474 -4.73 -10.67 -16.47
C ASP A 474 -5.85 -11.64 -16.06
N ALA A 475 -7.07 -11.30 -16.43
CA ALA A 475 -8.24 -12.09 -16.05
C ALA A 475 -8.34 -13.34 -16.93
N VAL A 476 -8.01 -14.49 -16.35
CA VAL A 476 -7.94 -15.77 -17.05
C VAL A 476 -9.28 -16.19 -17.65
N ARG A 477 -9.21 -16.86 -18.82
CA ARG A 477 -10.38 -17.31 -19.59
C ARG A 477 -10.61 -18.81 -19.54
N VAL A 478 -9.74 -19.52 -18.83
CA VAL A 478 -9.81 -20.97 -18.71
C VAL A 478 -11.06 -21.40 -17.93
N LEU A 479 -11.47 -22.64 -18.07
CA LEU A 479 -12.59 -23.26 -17.34
C LEU A 479 -13.92 -22.50 -17.52
N LYS A 480 -14.15 -21.86 -18.68
CA LYS A 480 -15.37 -21.12 -19.01
C LYS A 480 -16.64 -22.01 -19.07
N GLU A 481 -16.44 -23.28 -19.36
CA GLU A 481 -17.49 -24.31 -19.41
C GLU A 481 -18.03 -24.67 -18.03
N TYR A 482 -17.23 -24.48 -16.97
CA TYR A 482 -17.64 -24.66 -15.59
C TYR A 482 -18.16 -23.32 -15.06
N ARG A 483 -19.50 -23.15 -15.08
CA ARG A 483 -20.16 -21.91 -14.69
C ARG A 483 -21.50 -22.20 -14.03
N GLU A 484 -21.49 -23.03 -13.01
CA GLU A 484 -22.70 -23.26 -12.21
C GLU A 484 -23.10 -21.98 -11.47
N PRO A 485 -24.42 -21.70 -11.34
CA PRO A 485 -24.89 -20.55 -10.57
C PRO A 485 -24.31 -20.53 -9.15
N ILE A 486 -23.90 -19.34 -8.70
CA ILE A 486 -23.34 -19.18 -7.36
C ILE A 486 -24.48 -19.35 -6.34
N LYS A 487 -24.26 -20.27 -5.39
CA LYS A 487 -25.10 -20.48 -4.21
C LYS A 487 -24.24 -20.34 -2.97
N LEU A 488 -24.72 -19.63 -1.96
CA LEU A 488 -23.98 -19.39 -0.73
C LEU A 488 -23.43 -20.70 -0.13
N GLY A 489 -22.12 -20.73 0.09
CA GLY A 489 -21.42 -21.87 0.72
C GLY A 489 -21.42 -23.15 -0.12
N LYS A 490 -21.61 -23.06 -1.45
CA LYS A 490 -21.54 -24.22 -2.34
C LYS A 490 -20.33 -24.15 -3.24
N SER A 491 -19.57 -25.24 -3.26
CA SER A 491 -18.44 -25.51 -4.13
C SER A 491 -18.90 -25.93 -5.53
N GLU A 492 -17.97 -25.96 -6.48
CA GLU A 492 -18.22 -26.44 -7.84
C GLU A 492 -17.29 -27.60 -8.16
N TRP A 493 -17.85 -28.72 -8.61
CA TRP A 493 -17.09 -29.88 -9.06
C TRP A 493 -16.57 -29.64 -10.48
N ILE A 494 -15.24 -29.58 -10.64
CA ILE A 494 -14.63 -29.43 -11.97
C ILE A 494 -14.38 -30.82 -12.58
N ARG A 495 -13.85 -31.74 -11.80
CA ARG A 495 -13.60 -33.12 -12.23
C ARG A 495 -13.88 -34.08 -11.07
N ARG A 496 -14.50 -35.22 -11.39
CA ARG A 496 -14.68 -36.29 -10.42
C ARG A 496 -13.70 -37.41 -10.73
N GLY A 497 -12.93 -37.79 -9.78
CA GLY A 497 -11.98 -38.89 -9.81
C GLY A 497 -12.06 -39.68 -8.51
N SER A 498 -11.00 -40.37 -8.20
CA SER A 498 -10.87 -41.19 -7.01
C SER A 498 -9.49 -41.02 -6.37
N ARG A 499 -9.29 -41.54 -5.16
CA ARG A 499 -8.02 -41.58 -4.44
C ARG A 499 -7.48 -40.24 -3.94
N VAL A 500 -7.34 -39.21 -4.80
CA VAL A 500 -6.83 -37.87 -4.47
C VAL A 500 -7.88 -36.83 -4.77
N ALA A 501 -8.17 -35.94 -3.81
CA ALA A 501 -9.02 -34.76 -4.01
C ALA A 501 -8.20 -33.48 -3.93
N LEU A 502 -8.18 -32.69 -5.02
CA LEU A 502 -7.57 -31.36 -5.09
C LEU A 502 -8.64 -30.30 -4.81
N LEU A 503 -8.58 -29.70 -3.63
CA LEU A 503 -9.53 -28.68 -3.17
C LEU A 503 -8.87 -27.30 -3.30
N ALA A 504 -9.17 -26.59 -4.36
CA ALA A 504 -8.50 -25.34 -4.69
C ALA A 504 -9.44 -24.13 -4.56
N ILE A 505 -8.88 -22.97 -4.21
CA ILE A 505 -9.62 -21.72 -4.11
C ILE A 505 -9.00 -20.62 -4.97
N GLY A 506 -9.85 -19.85 -5.66
CA GLY A 506 -9.42 -18.74 -6.49
C GLY A 506 -8.53 -19.17 -7.66
N THR A 507 -7.43 -18.46 -7.89
CA THR A 507 -6.45 -18.74 -8.96
C THR A 507 -5.84 -20.13 -8.89
N MET A 508 -5.78 -20.73 -7.71
CA MET A 508 -5.21 -22.07 -7.53
C MET A 508 -6.03 -23.20 -8.19
N VAL A 509 -7.26 -22.92 -8.67
CA VAL A 509 -8.06 -23.89 -9.42
C VAL A 509 -7.40 -24.22 -10.77
N GLU A 510 -6.80 -23.24 -11.45
CA GLU A 510 -6.02 -23.47 -12.67
C GLU A 510 -4.80 -24.37 -12.38
N THR A 511 -4.05 -24.06 -11.33
CA THR A 511 -2.92 -24.89 -10.86
C THR A 511 -3.37 -26.30 -10.49
N ALA A 512 -4.56 -26.46 -9.88
CA ALA A 512 -5.10 -27.80 -9.56
C ALA A 512 -5.39 -28.63 -10.81
N MET A 513 -5.83 -28.01 -11.90
CA MET A 513 -6.01 -28.70 -13.18
C MET A 513 -4.66 -29.15 -13.77
N GLU A 514 -3.63 -28.32 -13.68
CA GLU A 514 -2.27 -28.70 -14.11
C GLU A 514 -1.72 -29.88 -13.28
N VAL A 515 -1.96 -29.86 -11.96
CA VAL A 515 -1.57 -30.96 -11.06
C VAL A 515 -2.33 -32.24 -11.42
N GLU A 516 -3.62 -32.17 -11.70
CA GLU A 516 -4.44 -33.30 -12.13
C GLU A 516 -3.91 -33.91 -13.42
N GLU A 517 -3.54 -33.09 -14.41
CA GLU A 517 -2.93 -33.56 -15.66
C GLU A 517 -1.58 -34.29 -15.43
N LEU A 518 -0.79 -33.84 -14.44
CA LEU A 518 0.46 -34.53 -14.05
C LEU A 518 0.17 -35.88 -13.38
N LEU A 519 -0.78 -35.94 -12.48
CA LEU A 519 -1.21 -37.17 -11.80
C LEU A 519 -1.80 -38.18 -12.79
N ALA A 520 -2.60 -37.71 -13.76
CA ALA A 520 -3.19 -38.56 -14.79
C ALA A 520 -2.13 -39.26 -15.66
N LYS A 521 -0.96 -38.64 -15.90
CA LYS A 521 0.18 -39.28 -16.61
C LYS A 521 0.72 -40.48 -15.86
N ASP A 522 0.63 -40.50 -14.54
CA ASP A 522 1.01 -41.62 -13.67
C ASP A 522 -0.15 -42.59 -13.41
N GLY A 523 -1.27 -42.43 -14.10
CA GLY A 523 -2.46 -43.27 -13.94
C GLY A 523 -3.25 -43.03 -12.66
N ILE A 524 -3.07 -41.85 -12.04
CA ILE A 524 -3.79 -41.42 -10.83
C ILE A 524 -4.94 -40.52 -11.26
N ASP A 525 -6.16 -41.01 -11.03
CA ASP A 525 -7.39 -40.27 -11.29
C ASP A 525 -7.73 -39.39 -10.10
N ALA A 526 -7.63 -38.07 -10.25
CA ALA A 526 -7.85 -37.12 -9.18
C ALA A 526 -9.16 -36.33 -9.36
N THR A 527 -9.83 -36.06 -8.25
CA THR A 527 -10.94 -35.11 -8.16
C THR A 527 -10.39 -33.68 -8.11
N VAL A 528 -11.05 -32.74 -8.80
CA VAL A 528 -10.78 -31.30 -8.69
C VAL A 528 -12.05 -30.57 -8.29
N VAL A 529 -11.98 -29.80 -7.21
CA VAL A 529 -13.08 -28.99 -6.68
C VAL A 529 -12.64 -27.53 -6.59
N ASN A 530 -13.46 -26.63 -7.17
CA ASN A 530 -13.38 -25.21 -6.92
C ASN A 530 -14.18 -24.89 -5.66
N LEU A 531 -13.49 -24.52 -4.58
CA LEU A 531 -14.12 -24.23 -3.30
C LEU A 531 -15.02 -22.99 -3.35
N ARG A 532 -14.75 -22.02 -4.21
CA ARG A 532 -15.46 -20.74 -4.34
C ARG A 532 -15.45 -19.91 -3.05
N PHE A 533 -15.96 -20.48 -1.97
CA PHE A 533 -16.07 -19.83 -0.66
C PHE A 533 -14.99 -20.35 0.30
N ALA A 534 -14.20 -19.43 0.82
CA ALA A 534 -13.37 -19.71 1.98
C ALA A 534 -14.24 -19.77 3.27
N LYS A 535 -15.37 -19.03 3.24
CA LYS A 535 -16.38 -19.02 4.30
C LYS A 535 -17.75 -18.58 3.73
N PRO A 536 -18.83 -19.33 4.01
CA PRO A 536 -18.82 -20.64 4.68
C PRO A 536 -18.25 -21.73 3.77
N LEU A 537 -17.62 -22.75 4.36
CA LEU A 537 -17.19 -23.94 3.64
C LEU A 537 -18.38 -24.84 3.27
N ASP A 538 -18.27 -25.57 2.15
CA ASP A 538 -19.27 -26.57 1.71
C ASP A 538 -19.01 -27.90 2.44
N TYR A 539 -19.62 -28.06 3.60
CA TYR A 539 -19.46 -29.28 4.41
C TYR A 539 -20.07 -30.52 3.75
N GLU A 540 -21.14 -30.38 2.95
CA GLU A 540 -21.73 -31.52 2.21
C GLU A 540 -20.74 -32.05 1.15
N MET A 541 -20.05 -31.13 0.47
CA MET A 541 -18.97 -31.50 -0.48
C MET A 541 -17.80 -32.15 0.27
N LEU A 542 -17.42 -31.65 1.44
CA LEU A 542 -16.33 -32.23 2.23
C LEU A 542 -16.69 -33.65 2.70
N ASP A 543 -17.93 -33.90 3.15
CA ASP A 543 -18.40 -35.24 3.54
C ASP A 543 -18.32 -36.19 2.35
N GLU A 544 -18.80 -35.78 1.15
CA GLU A 544 -18.68 -36.58 -0.07
C GLU A 544 -17.21 -36.89 -0.42
N VAL A 545 -16.32 -35.91 -0.26
CA VAL A 545 -14.87 -36.12 -0.50
C VAL A 545 -14.28 -37.11 0.49
N LEU A 546 -14.67 -37.05 1.77
CA LEU A 546 -14.19 -37.97 2.81
C LEU A 546 -14.62 -39.42 2.57
N ASP A 547 -15.76 -39.65 1.95
CA ASP A 547 -16.30 -41.00 1.67
C ASP A 547 -15.51 -41.72 0.54
N TYR A 548 -14.93 -40.97 -0.41
CA TYR A 548 -14.35 -41.56 -1.63
C TYR A 548 -12.85 -41.35 -1.79
N HIS A 549 -12.18 -40.54 -0.95
CA HIS A 549 -10.77 -40.20 -1.12
C HIS A 549 -9.93 -40.54 0.09
N SER A 550 -8.72 -40.98 -0.12
CA SER A 550 -7.73 -41.27 0.94
C SER A 550 -6.72 -40.13 1.18
N LEU A 551 -6.65 -39.19 0.24
CA LEU A 551 -5.77 -38.03 0.29
C LEU A 551 -6.51 -36.78 -0.21
N ILE A 552 -6.50 -35.76 0.62
CA ILE A 552 -6.98 -34.40 0.29
C ILE A 552 -5.78 -33.49 0.15
N VAL A 553 -5.78 -32.63 -0.88
CA VAL A 553 -4.78 -31.58 -1.09
C VAL A 553 -5.51 -30.25 -1.16
N THR A 554 -5.32 -29.37 -0.19
CA THR A 554 -5.87 -28.03 -0.24
C THR A 554 -4.87 -27.06 -0.88
N MET A 555 -5.35 -26.12 -1.69
CA MET A 555 -4.51 -25.23 -2.47
C MET A 555 -5.03 -23.79 -2.35
N GLU A 556 -4.24 -22.93 -1.72
CA GLU A 556 -4.59 -21.53 -1.50
C GLU A 556 -3.38 -20.59 -1.63
N GLU A 557 -3.57 -19.44 -2.23
CA GLU A 557 -2.57 -18.37 -2.32
C GLU A 557 -2.74 -17.42 -1.11
N ASN A 558 -2.52 -18.00 0.08
CA ASN A 558 -2.64 -17.39 1.39
C ASN A 558 -1.68 -18.08 2.37
N VAL A 559 -1.34 -17.43 3.47
CA VAL A 559 -0.56 -18.08 4.54
C VAL A 559 -1.32 -19.28 5.08
N LEU A 560 -0.59 -20.37 5.40
CA LEU A 560 -1.20 -21.59 5.90
C LEU A 560 -1.95 -21.37 7.23
N SER A 561 -1.35 -20.57 8.11
CA SER A 561 -1.94 -20.29 9.44
C SER A 561 -3.26 -19.52 9.31
N GLY A 562 -4.32 -20.10 9.84
CA GLY A 562 -5.68 -19.57 9.74
C GLY A 562 -6.28 -19.62 8.33
N GLY A 563 -5.61 -20.25 7.36
CA GLY A 563 -6.07 -20.40 5.99
C GLY A 563 -7.16 -21.47 5.82
N VAL A 564 -7.66 -21.58 4.61
CA VAL A 564 -8.72 -22.55 4.24
C VAL A 564 -8.24 -23.98 4.46
N GLY A 565 -6.98 -24.27 4.14
CA GLY A 565 -6.37 -25.59 4.34
C GLY A 565 -6.39 -26.02 5.79
N GLU A 566 -6.08 -25.11 6.74
CA GLU A 566 -6.11 -25.40 8.17
C GLU A 566 -7.55 -25.66 8.66
N HIS A 567 -8.53 -24.90 8.17
CA HIS A 567 -9.93 -25.14 8.48
C HIS A 567 -10.41 -26.51 7.97
N ILE A 568 -10.00 -26.93 6.77
CA ILE A 568 -10.31 -28.24 6.21
C ILE A 568 -9.58 -29.34 6.99
N CYS A 569 -8.30 -29.18 7.35
CA CYS A 569 -7.57 -30.13 8.20
C CYS A 569 -8.32 -30.39 9.51
N ARG A 570 -8.78 -29.32 10.17
CA ARG A 570 -9.56 -29.44 11.42
C ARG A 570 -10.88 -30.18 11.19
N TYR A 571 -11.56 -29.92 10.09
CA TYR A 571 -12.81 -30.63 9.76
C TYR A 571 -12.58 -32.11 9.56
N VAL A 572 -11.56 -32.47 8.76
CA VAL A 572 -11.18 -33.87 8.48
C VAL A 572 -10.83 -34.62 9.77
N GLU A 573 -10.03 -34.04 10.64
CA GLU A 573 -9.64 -34.64 11.93
C GLU A 573 -10.86 -34.93 12.82
N MET A 574 -11.90 -34.10 12.75
CA MET A 574 -13.12 -34.29 13.56
C MET A 574 -14.09 -35.32 12.97
N HIS A 575 -14.05 -35.58 11.65
CA HIS A 575 -15.09 -36.36 10.96
C HIS A 575 -14.59 -37.62 10.29
N SER A 576 -13.27 -37.83 10.14
CA SER A 576 -12.69 -38.99 9.48
C SER A 576 -11.46 -39.52 10.19
N THR A 577 -11.31 -40.85 10.16
CA THR A 577 -10.09 -41.53 10.61
C THR A 577 -9.44 -42.20 9.39
N GLY A 578 -8.29 -41.70 8.97
CA GLY A 578 -7.48 -42.33 7.92
C GLY A 578 -7.37 -41.56 6.60
N VAL A 579 -8.13 -40.47 6.41
CA VAL A 579 -7.89 -39.52 5.30
C VAL A 579 -6.73 -38.61 5.67
N ARG A 580 -5.74 -38.53 4.79
CA ARG A 580 -4.59 -37.62 4.96
C ARG A 580 -4.86 -36.30 4.27
N VAL A 581 -4.33 -35.20 4.82
CA VAL A 581 -4.44 -33.86 4.22
C VAL A 581 -3.05 -33.29 3.98
N ILE A 582 -2.80 -32.78 2.77
CA ILE A 582 -1.68 -31.92 2.43
C ILE A 582 -2.22 -30.50 2.27
N ALA A 583 -1.86 -29.59 3.15
CA ALA A 583 -2.19 -28.17 2.99
C ALA A 583 -1.07 -27.47 2.19
N CYS A 584 -1.42 -26.92 1.01
CA CYS A 584 -0.54 -26.14 0.16
C CYS A 584 -0.94 -24.66 0.25
N GLY A 585 -0.08 -23.85 0.85
CA GLY A 585 -0.24 -22.42 1.04
C GLY A 585 1.11 -21.76 1.29
N ILE A 586 1.11 -20.45 1.49
CA ILE A 586 2.30 -19.67 1.80
C ILE A 586 2.85 -20.09 3.18
N PRO A 587 4.14 -20.43 3.29
CA PRO A 587 4.75 -20.78 4.57
C PRO A 587 4.82 -19.57 5.51
N ASP A 588 5.07 -19.82 6.81
CA ASP A 588 5.20 -18.79 7.86
C ASP A 588 6.49 -17.96 7.68
N LYS A 589 6.52 -17.17 6.61
CA LYS A 589 7.58 -16.20 6.28
C LYS A 589 7.04 -15.06 5.43
N PHE A 590 7.67 -13.90 5.51
CA PHE A 590 7.41 -12.80 4.57
C PHE A 590 8.03 -13.11 3.20
N ILE A 591 7.24 -12.95 2.13
CA ILE A 591 7.67 -13.24 0.76
C ILE A 591 8.17 -11.95 0.12
N HIS A 592 9.44 -11.92 -0.26
CA HIS A 592 10.09 -10.77 -0.90
C HIS A 592 9.57 -10.51 -2.32
N GLN A 593 10.15 -9.52 -2.99
CA GLN A 593 9.79 -9.17 -4.36
C GLN A 593 10.30 -10.20 -5.38
N GLY A 594 9.53 -10.43 -6.44
CA GLY A 594 9.85 -11.32 -7.56
C GLY A 594 8.74 -11.29 -8.60
N SER A 595 8.87 -12.04 -9.68
CA SER A 595 7.75 -12.35 -10.55
C SER A 595 6.82 -13.35 -9.86
N ILE A 596 5.52 -13.32 -10.16
CA ILE A 596 4.56 -14.27 -9.57
C ILE A 596 5.02 -15.73 -9.78
N LYS A 597 5.58 -16.05 -10.95
CA LYS A 597 6.09 -17.39 -11.23
C LYS A 597 7.21 -17.79 -10.27
N GLU A 598 8.24 -16.93 -10.11
CA GLU A 598 9.34 -17.18 -9.17
C GLU A 598 8.86 -17.35 -7.75
N LEU A 599 7.86 -16.55 -7.33
CA LEU A 599 7.30 -16.61 -5.98
C LEU A 599 6.44 -17.87 -5.76
N LEU A 600 5.69 -18.33 -6.75
CA LEU A 600 4.97 -19.60 -6.68
C LEU A 600 5.95 -20.78 -6.56
N GLU A 601 7.05 -20.79 -7.34
CA GLU A 601 8.11 -21.78 -7.23
C GLU A 601 8.79 -21.72 -5.84
N GLU A 602 9.14 -20.55 -5.34
CA GLU A 602 9.74 -20.35 -4.01
C GLU A 602 8.85 -20.85 -2.86
N THR A 603 7.54 -20.69 -2.99
CA THR A 603 6.56 -21.10 -1.96
C THR A 603 6.09 -22.54 -2.15
N GLY A 604 6.47 -23.19 -3.24
CA GLY A 604 6.05 -24.56 -3.59
C GLY A 604 4.56 -24.64 -3.89
N LEU A 605 4.00 -23.60 -4.51
CA LEU A 605 2.62 -23.50 -4.98
C LEU A 605 2.48 -23.65 -6.49
N ASP A 606 3.57 -23.83 -7.23
CA ASP A 606 3.53 -24.24 -8.63
C ASP A 606 3.08 -25.71 -8.77
N ALA A 607 2.55 -26.05 -9.94
CA ALA A 607 1.97 -27.37 -10.19
C ALA A 607 2.98 -28.52 -10.01
N GLN A 608 4.24 -28.31 -10.41
CA GLN A 608 5.27 -29.34 -10.29
C GLN A 608 5.65 -29.62 -8.84
N SER A 609 5.77 -28.57 -8.02
CA SER A 609 6.07 -28.69 -6.59
C SER A 609 4.95 -29.41 -5.83
N ILE A 610 3.69 -29.07 -6.13
CA ILE A 610 2.52 -29.72 -5.52
C ILE A 610 2.43 -31.18 -5.95
N TYR A 611 2.60 -31.47 -7.24
CA TYR A 611 2.63 -32.85 -7.76
C TYR A 611 3.72 -33.69 -7.04
N GLN A 612 4.93 -33.15 -6.83
CA GLN A 612 5.99 -33.86 -6.12
C GLN A 612 5.61 -34.16 -4.65
N LYS A 613 5.00 -33.19 -3.95
CA LYS A 613 4.49 -33.42 -2.58
C LYS A 613 3.48 -34.56 -2.54
N ILE A 614 2.55 -34.59 -3.50
CA ILE A 614 1.55 -35.67 -3.60
C ILE A 614 2.22 -37.01 -3.88
N SER A 615 3.11 -37.09 -4.86
CA SER A 615 3.80 -38.33 -5.28
C SER A 615 4.61 -38.96 -4.13
N THR A 616 5.14 -38.14 -3.21
CA THR A 616 5.86 -38.69 -2.03
C THR A 616 4.94 -39.29 -0.97
N MET A 617 3.64 -39.02 -1.05
CA MET A 617 2.63 -39.45 -0.05
C MET A 617 1.77 -40.63 -0.55
N LEU A 618 1.79 -40.91 -1.88
CA LEU A 618 1.06 -42.02 -2.52
C LEU A 618 1.88 -43.28 -2.56
#